data_38212230a6ddf0849bf29e917a87f009
#
_entry.id   38212230a6ddf0849bf29e917a87f009
#
_cell.length_a   1.000
_cell.length_b   1.000
_cell.length_c   1.000
_cell.angle_alpha   90.00
_cell.angle_beta   90.00
_cell.angle_gamma   90.00
#
_symmetry.space_group_name_H-M   'P 1'
#
loop_
_entity.id
_entity.type
_entity.pdbx_description
1 polymer ?
#
loop_
_entity_poly.entity_id
_entity_poly.type
_entity_poly.pdbx_seq_one_letter_code
_entity_poly.pdbx_strand_id
1 'polypeptide(L)'
;MRQIILDTETTGLNPATGDRIIEIGCIELINRRQTGKTLHHYINPERDIAEGAFAVHGLSREFLSDKPLFAQIVDELTEFVKDAEVIIHNAPFDLSFLNNEFTLLKRPSFTEHVGKVVDTLVDARRMFPGKRNSLDALCERFAISNEHRTLHGALLDAQ
;
A
#
# COMPACT_ATOMS: atom_id res chain seq x y z
N MET A 1 20.68 -0.44 -5.17
CA MET A 1 19.36 -1.06 -5.42
C MET A 1 18.27 -0.17 -4.83
N ARG A 2 17.30 0.18 -5.63
CA ARG A 2 16.19 1.03 -5.19
C ARG A 2 14.97 0.17 -4.88
N GLN A 3 14.44 0.30 -3.68
CA GLN A 3 13.27 -0.44 -3.23
C GLN A 3 12.21 0.54 -2.73
N ILE A 4 10.94 0.19 -2.92
CA ILE A 4 9.80 0.96 -2.43
C ILE A 4 8.97 0.05 -1.54
N ILE A 5 8.81 0.42 -0.28
CA ILE A 5 7.85 -0.25 0.60
C ILE A 5 6.51 0.42 0.38
N LEU A 6 5.49 -0.35 0.03
CA LEU A 6 4.18 0.18 -0.33
C LEU A 6 3.08 -0.49 0.50
N ASP A 7 2.11 0.30 0.95
CA ASP A 7 0.92 -0.21 1.61
C ASP A 7 -0.28 0.63 1.23
N THR A 8 -1.49 0.04 1.30
CA THR A 8 -2.74 0.70 0.97
C THR A 8 -3.79 0.46 2.02
N GLU A 9 -4.77 1.38 2.11
CA GLU A 9 -6.04 1.17 2.79
C GLU A 9 -7.16 1.28 1.77
N THR A 10 -8.26 0.57 2.01
CA THR A 10 -9.32 0.39 1.02
C THR A 10 -10.71 0.55 1.63
N THR A 11 -11.74 0.67 0.77
CA THR A 11 -13.13 0.74 1.22
C THR A 11 -13.67 -0.62 1.67
N GLY A 12 -13.02 -1.71 1.31
CA GLY A 12 -13.47 -3.06 1.63
C GLY A 12 -12.49 -4.10 1.12
N LEU A 13 -12.94 -5.31 0.87
CA LEU A 13 -12.08 -6.46 0.59
C LEU A 13 -12.01 -6.87 -0.88
N ASN A 14 -12.88 -6.34 -1.75
CA ASN A 14 -13.00 -6.87 -3.10
C ASN A 14 -13.15 -5.77 -4.16
N PRO A 15 -12.08 -5.53 -4.94
CA PRO A 15 -12.16 -4.53 -6.02
C PRO A 15 -13.16 -4.92 -7.12
N ALA A 16 -13.43 -6.22 -7.33
CA ALA A 16 -14.39 -6.67 -8.32
C ALA A 16 -15.82 -6.25 -8.00
N THR A 17 -16.16 -6.02 -6.73
CA THR A 17 -17.46 -5.52 -6.30
C THR A 17 -17.49 -4.00 -6.16
N GLY A 18 -16.43 -3.32 -6.57
CA GLY A 18 -16.36 -1.86 -6.60
C GLY A 18 -15.58 -1.24 -5.46
N ASP A 19 -14.92 -2.02 -4.62
CA ASP A 19 -14.08 -1.44 -3.57
C ASP A 19 -12.87 -0.73 -4.16
N ARG A 20 -12.46 0.36 -3.52
CA ARG A 20 -11.46 1.29 -4.02
C ARG A 20 -10.38 1.55 -2.97
N ILE A 21 -9.22 2.00 -3.44
CA ILE A 21 -8.14 2.47 -2.57
C ILE A 21 -8.50 3.84 -2.00
N ILE A 22 -8.27 4.04 -0.71
CA ILE A 22 -8.52 5.33 -0.03
C ILE A 22 -7.27 5.94 0.57
N GLU A 23 -6.21 5.18 0.70
CA GLU A 23 -4.92 5.69 1.15
C GLU A 23 -3.81 4.86 0.54
N ILE A 24 -2.72 5.52 0.14
CA ILE A 24 -1.52 4.84 -0.33
C ILE A 24 -0.30 5.49 0.29
N GLY A 25 0.60 4.66 0.80
CA GLY A 25 1.87 5.11 1.37
C GLY A 25 3.03 4.36 0.75
N CYS A 26 4.07 5.09 0.37
CA CYS A 26 5.29 4.53 -0.20
C CYS A 26 6.51 5.15 0.47
N ILE A 27 7.52 4.32 0.76
CA ILE A 27 8.77 4.76 1.35
C ILE A 27 9.90 4.25 0.49
N GLU A 28 10.81 5.14 0.10
CA GLU A 28 11.96 4.78 -0.71
C GLU A 28 13.14 4.30 0.16
N LEU A 29 13.73 3.19 -0.25
CA LEU A 29 14.97 2.67 0.30
C LEU A 29 16.02 2.60 -0.81
N ILE A 30 17.26 2.96 -0.48
CA ILE A 30 18.40 2.71 -1.35
C ILE A 30 19.44 1.98 -0.48
N ASN A 31 19.87 0.81 -0.96
CA ASN A 31 20.78 -0.05 -0.22
C ASN A 31 20.27 -0.35 1.20
N ARG A 32 18.95 -0.61 1.29
CA ARG A 32 18.21 -0.98 2.53
C ARG A 32 18.15 0.14 3.57
N ARG A 33 18.37 1.38 3.18
CA ARG A 33 18.26 2.55 4.06
C ARG A 33 17.22 3.51 3.52
N GLN A 34 16.42 4.07 4.42
CA GLN A 34 15.45 5.08 4.05
C GLN A 34 16.16 6.33 3.54
N THR A 35 15.69 6.84 2.40
CA THR A 35 16.27 8.06 1.79
C THR A 35 15.59 9.34 2.25
N GLY A 36 14.45 9.22 2.93
CA GLY A 36 13.61 10.35 3.28
C GLY A 36 12.56 10.67 2.23
N LYS A 37 12.63 10.07 1.04
CA LYS A 37 11.59 10.26 0.02
C LYS A 37 10.41 9.36 0.33
N THR A 38 9.22 9.95 0.39
CA THR A 38 7.97 9.23 0.62
C THR A 38 6.91 9.75 -0.34
N LEU A 39 5.90 8.91 -0.58
CA LEU A 39 4.67 9.30 -1.26
C LEU A 39 3.53 8.93 -0.34
N HIS A 40 2.63 9.85 -0.09
CA HIS A 40 1.46 9.59 0.76
C HIS A 40 0.27 10.39 0.26
N HIS A 41 -0.82 9.68 -0.02
CA HIS A 41 -2.08 10.32 -0.42
C HIS A 41 -3.25 9.65 0.24
N TYR A 42 -4.18 10.46 0.74
CA TYR A 42 -5.56 10.03 0.94
C TYR A 42 -6.30 10.22 -0.37
N ILE A 43 -7.24 9.33 -0.68
CA ILE A 43 -7.92 9.31 -1.96
C ILE A 43 -9.41 9.27 -1.74
N ASN A 44 -10.14 10.09 -2.48
CA ASN A 44 -11.60 10.07 -2.48
C ASN A 44 -12.07 8.88 -3.32
N PRO A 45 -12.70 7.86 -2.69
CA PRO A 45 -13.13 6.67 -3.42
C PRO A 45 -14.45 6.86 -4.16
N GLU A 46 -15.13 7.98 -3.94
CA GLU A 46 -16.45 8.27 -4.52
C GLU A 46 -17.50 7.20 -4.18
N ARG A 47 -17.37 6.56 -3.02
CA ARG A 47 -18.30 5.55 -2.54
C ARG A 47 -18.23 5.42 -1.03
N ASP A 48 -19.18 4.67 -0.45
CA ASP A 48 -19.19 4.38 0.97
C ASP A 48 -18.06 3.43 1.35
N ILE A 49 -17.67 3.49 2.61
CA ILE A 49 -16.63 2.66 3.17
C ILE A 49 -17.28 1.54 3.96
N ALA A 50 -16.88 0.30 3.72
CA ALA A 50 -17.40 -0.85 4.43
C ALA A 50 -17.10 -0.70 5.93
N GLU A 51 -18.07 -1.09 6.76
CA GLU A 51 -17.96 -0.95 8.21
C GLU A 51 -16.74 -1.65 8.78
N GLY A 52 -16.43 -2.85 8.29
CA GLY A 52 -15.25 -3.59 8.71
C GLY A 52 -13.94 -2.90 8.35
N ALA A 53 -13.89 -2.25 7.19
CA ALA A 53 -12.71 -1.48 6.79
C ALA A 53 -12.56 -0.24 7.66
N PHE A 54 -13.65 0.48 7.90
CA PHE A 54 -13.63 1.66 8.76
C PHE A 54 -13.16 1.31 10.17
N ALA A 55 -13.56 0.17 10.70
CA ALA A 55 -13.14 -0.28 12.02
C ALA A 55 -11.62 -0.47 12.11
N VAL A 56 -10.96 -0.78 10.99
CA VAL A 56 -9.51 -0.98 10.94
C VAL A 56 -8.76 0.34 10.81
N HIS A 57 -9.12 1.19 9.82
CA HIS A 57 -8.33 2.39 9.50
C HIS A 57 -8.92 3.71 10.00
N GLY A 58 -10.21 3.73 10.37
CA GLY A 58 -10.84 4.93 10.92
C GLY A 58 -11.03 6.09 9.96
N LEU A 59 -10.89 5.88 8.65
CA LEU A 59 -11.04 6.93 7.64
C LEU A 59 -12.50 6.98 7.17
N SER A 60 -13.15 8.12 7.36
CA SER A 60 -14.56 8.29 6.99
C SER A 60 -14.72 8.82 5.58
N ARG A 61 -15.89 8.58 4.98
CA ARG A 61 -16.23 9.15 3.69
C ARG A 61 -16.17 10.67 3.71
N GLU A 62 -16.61 11.28 4.80
CA GLU A 62 -16.57 12.75 4.97
C GLU A 62 -15.14 13.26 4.94
N PHE A 63 -14.23 12.61 5.66
CA PHE A 63 -12.82 12.98 5.67
C PHE A 63 -12.23 12.92 4.26
N LEU A 64 -12.61 11.92 3.48
CA LEU A 64 -12.06 11.68 2.16
C LEU A 64 -12.72 12.51 1.06
N SER A 65 -13.83 13.20 1.36
CA SER A 65 -14.64 13.89 0.36
C SER A 65 -13.91 15.04 -0.35
N ASP A 66 -12.91 15.64 0.30
CA ASP A 66 -12.12 16.74 -0.27
C ASP A 66 -10.74 16.27 -0.76
N LYS A 67 -10.50 14.96 -0.77
CA LYS A 67 -9.23 14.41 -1.21
C LYS A 67 -9.20 14.17 -2.72
N PRO A 68 -8.01 14.09 -3.33
CA PRO A 68 -7.92 13.85 -4.78
C PRO A 68 -8.48 12.47 -5.16
N LEU A 69 -8.90 12.35 -6.41
CA LEU A 69 -9.24 11.07 -7.01
C LEU A 69 -7.95 10.33 -7.37
N PHE A 70 -8.03 9.01 -7.48
CA PHE A 70 -6.86 8.23 -7.88
C PHE A 70 -6.28 8.69 -9.22
N ALA A 71 -7.15 9.11 -10.15
CA ALA A 71 -6.73 9.64 -11.44
C ALA A 71 -5.79 10.85 -11.32
N GLN A 72 -5.92 11.61 -10.24
CA GLN A 72 -5.13 12.82 -10.03
C GLN A 72 -3.74 12.53 -9.43
N ILE A 73 -3.54 11.34 -8.85
CA ILE A 73 -2.26 10.99 -8.23
C ILE A 73 -1.53 9.87 -8.99
N VAL A 74 -2.16 9.30 -10.01
CA VAL A 74 -1.63 8.11 -10.67
C VAL A 74 -0.30 8.36 -11.37
N ASP A 75 -0.11 9.54 -11.97
CA ASP A 75 1.14 9.87 -12.64
C ASP A 75 2.30 10.01 -11.65
N GLU A 76 2.05 10.64 -10.51
CA GLU A 76 3.04 10.75 -9.44
C GLU A 76 3.41 9.38 -8.90
N LEU A 77 2.42 8.52 -8.68
CA LEU A 77 2.65 7.15 -8.21
C LEU A 77 3.48 6.36 -9.22
N THR A 78 3.11 6.42 -10.50
CA THR A 78 3.80 5.69 -11.56
C THR A 78 5.27 6.10 -11.62
N GLU A 79 5.55 7.39 -11.56
CA GLU A 79 6.91 7.90 -11.58
C GLU A 79 7.70 7.48 -10.35
N PHE A 80 7.05 7.47 -9.18
CA PHE A 80 7.71 7.12 -7.92
C PHE A 80 8.15 5.65 -7.89
N VAL A 81 7.34 4.74 -8.44
CA VAL A 81 7.62 3.29 -8.39
C VAL A 81 8.32 2.76 -9.63
N LYS A 82 8.56 3.60 -10.64
CA LYS A 82 9.10 3.17 -11.93
C LYS A 82 10.39 2.37 -11.77
N ASP A 83 10.39 1.16 -12.33
CA ASP A 83 11.54 0.25 -12.37
C ASP A 83 12.10 -0.13 -10.98
N ALA A 84 11.41 0.20 -9.90
CA ALA A 84 11.82 -0.14 -8.56
C ALA A 84 11.39 -1.56 -8.18
N GLU A 85 12.09 -2.15 -7.21
CA GLU A 85 11.61 -3.35 -6.52
C GLU A 85 10.61 -2.91 -5.47
N VAL A 86 9.34 -3.30 -5.63
CA VAL A 86 8.26 -2.89 -4.73
C VAL A 86 7.99 -3.99 -3.72
N ILE A 87 8.06 -3.65 -2.45
CA ILE A 87 7.90 -4.57 -1.33
C ILE A 87 6.53 -4.31 -0.70
N ILE A 88 5.68 -5.34 -0.68
CA ILE A 88 4.31 -5.26 -0.17
C ILE A 88 4.06 -6.46 0.75
N HIS A 89 3.47 -6.21 1.92
CA HIS A 89 3.05 -7.29 2.80
C HIS A 89 1.67 -7.79 2.36
N ASN A 90 1.57 -9.08 1.98
CA ASN A 90 0.39 -9.67 1.36
C ASN A 90 0.08 -9.01 0.00
N ALA A 91 1.07 -9.05 -0.89
CA ALA A 91 1.03 -8.36 -2.18
C ALA A 91 -0.21 -8.65 -3.04
N PRO A 92 -0.75 -9.89 -3.12
CA PRO A 92 -1.92 -10.13 -3.96
C PRO A 92 -3.11 -9.23 -3.62
N PHE A 93 -3.31 -8.89 -2.34
CA PHE A 93 -4.38 -8.00 -1.92
C PHE A 93 -4.18 -6.60 -2.51
N ASP A 94 -3.04 -5.97 -2.23
CA ASP A 94 -2.77 -4.60 -2.68
C ASP A 94 -2.68 -4.52 -4.21
N LEU A 95 -2.07 -5.53 -4.85
CA LEU A 95 -1.95 -5.56 -6.30
C LEU A 95 -3.32 -5.67 -6.99
N SER A 96 -4.25 -6.42 -6.42
CA SER A 96 -5.59 -6.51 -7.00
C SER A 96 -6.27 -5.15 -7.04
N PHE A 97 -6.12 -4.35 -5.98
CA PHE A 97 -6.67 -2.99 -5.92
C PHE A 97 -5.91 -2.04 -6.84
N LEU A 98 -4.58 -2.08 -6.82
CA LEU A 98 -3.76 -1.21 -7.67
C LEU A 98 -4.01 -1.48 -9.16
N ASN A 99 -4.01 -2.74 -9.56
CA ASN A 99 -4.26 -3.08 -10.96
C ASN A 99 -5.67 -2.71 -11.39
N ASN A 100 -6.65 -2.85 -10.49
CA ASN A 100 -8.02 -2.43 -10.78
C ASN A 100 -8.13 -0.92 -10.98
N GLU A 101 -7.45 -0.12 -10.14
CA GLU A 101 -7.44 1.33 -10.30
C GLU A 101 -6.85 1.74 -11.66
N PHE A 102 -5.75 1.11 -12.07
CA PHE A 102 -5.14 1.39 -13.37
C PHE A 102 -6.05 0.97 -14.52
N THR A 103 -6.73 -0.19 -14.39
CA THR A 103 -7.68 -0.67 -15.39
C THR A 103 -8.86 0.30 -15.56
N LEU A 104 -9.38 0.84 -14.45
CA LEU A 104 -10.46 1.82 -14.50
C LEU A 104 -10.06 3.09 -15.24
N LEU A 105 -8.78 3.42 -15.24
CA LEU A 105 -8.23 4.56 -15.96
C LEU A 105 -7.78 4.21 -17.38
N LYS A 106 -7.99 2.96 -17.80
CA LYS A 106 -7.58 2.45 -19.11
C LYS A 106 -6.08 2.55 -19.33
N ARG A 107 -5.31 2.29 -18.28
CA ARG A 107 -3.84 2.30 -18.30
C ARG A 107 -3.30 0.88 -18.20
N PRO A 108 -2.06 0.64 -18.64
CA PRO A 108 -1.37 -0.63 -18.35
C PRO A 108 -1.37 -0.89 -16.84
N SER A 109 -1.39 -2.16 -16.44
CA SER A 109 -1.47 -2.51 -15.02
C SER A 109 -0.31 -1.97 -14.22
N PHE A 110 -0.52 -1.77 -12.92
CA PHE A 110 0.52 -1.28 -12.00
C PHE A 110 1.81 -2.11 -12.11
N THR A 111 1.67 -3.43 -12.20
CA THR A 111 2.81 -4.35 -12.25
C THR A 111 3.68 -4.16 -13.50
N GLU A 112 3.17 -3.54 -14.54
CA GLU A 112 3.98 -3.25 -15.73
C GLU A 112 4.92 -2.06 -15.55
N HIS A 113 4.69 -1.23 -14.54
CA HIS A 113 5.51 -0.04 -14.28
C HIS A 113 6.67 -0.30 -13.32
N VAL A 114 6.59 -1.37 -12.54
CA VAL A 114 7.61 -1.69 -11.52
C VAL A 114 8.59 -2.72 -12.04
N GLY A 115 9.78 -2.76 -11.43
CA GLY A 115 10.79 -3.75 -11.82
C GLY A 115 10.49 -5.14 -11.29
N LYS A 116 10.04 -5.22 -10.03
CA LYS A 116 9.75 -6.49 -9.37
C LYS A 116 8.84 -6.24 -8.18
N VAL A 117 8.01 -7.22 -7.84
CA VAL A 117 7.20 -7.17 -6.61
C VAL A 117 7.65 -8.28 -5.67
N VAL A 118 7.89 -7.92 -4.41
CA VAL A 118 8.25 -8.87 -3.35
C VAL A 118 7.13 -8.87 -2.32
N ASP A 119 6.60 -10.07 -2.02
CA ASP A 119 5.59 -10.25 -0.98
C ASP A 119 6.27 -10.69 0.30
N THR A 120 6.36 -9.79 1.27
CA THR A 120 7.03 -10.10 2.54
C THR A 120 6.26 -11.10 3.39
N LEU A 121 4.95 -11.26 3.19
CA LEU A 121 4.20 -12.29 3.90
C LEU A 121 4.63 -13.68 3.45
N VAL A 122 4.80 -13.89 2.13
CA VAL A 122 5.27 -15.17 1.58
C VAL A 122 6.69 -15.45 2.05
N ASP A 123 7.57 -14.47 1.92
CA ASP A 123 8.98 -14.62 2.32
C ASP A 123 9.11 -14.87 3.83
N ALA A 124 8.30 -14.18 4.65
CA ALA A 124 8.33 -14.38 6.10
C ALA A 124 7.87 -15.79 6.49
N ARG A 125 6.84 -16.31 5.83
CA ARG A 125 6.37 -17.68 6.08
C ARG A 125 7.42 -18.72 5.71
N ARG A 126 8.23 -18.44 4.70
CA ARG A 126 9.32 -19.32 4.28
C ARG A 126 10.51 -19.26 5.24
N MET A 127 10.86 -18.03 5.68
CA MET A 127 12.02 -17.80 6.54
C MET A 127 11.75 -18.13 8.01
N PHE A 128 10.51 -17.94 8.47
CA PHE A 128 10.13 -18.08 9.87
C PHE A 128 8.88 -18.96 10.02
N PRO A 129 8.93 -20.21 9.60
CA PRO A 129 7.78 -21.11 9.69
C PRO A 129 7.33 -21.25 11.15
N GLY A 130 6.02 -21.18 11.39
CA GLY A 130 5.45 -21.30 12.74
C GLY A 130 5.58 -20.05 13.59
N LYS A 131 6.17 -18.97 13.07
CA LYS A 131 6.28 -17.70 13.76
C LYS A 131 5.18 -16.74 13.32
N ARG A 132 4.90 -15.72 14.15
CA ARG A 132 3.96 -14.67 13.79
C ARG A 132 4.52 -13.84 12.63
N ASN A 133 3.72 -13.67 11.57
CA ASN A 133 4.14 -13.00 10.33
C ASN A 133 3.34 -11.74 10.04
N SER A 134 2.81 -11.06 11.06
CA SER A 134 2.18 -9.75 10.91
C SER A 134 3.23 -8.71 10.51
N LEU A 135 2.78 -7.58 9.98
CA LEU A 135 3.71 -6.50 9.63
C LEU A 135 4.49 -6.02 10.86
N ASP A 136 3.85 -5.95 12.03
CA ASP A 136 4.53 -5.57 13.28
C ASP A 136 5.66 -6.54 13.62
N ALA A 137 5.41 -7.84 13.51
CA ALA A 137 6.42 -8.85 13.79
C ALA A 137 7.59 -8.78 12.78
N LEU A 138 7.30 -8.48 11.51
CA LEU A 138 8.33 -8.30 10.51
C LEU A 138 9.18 -7.06 10.81
N CYS A 139 8.54 -5.97 11.23
CA CYS A 139 9.28 -4.76 11.62
C CYS A 139 10.25 -5.05 12.76
N GLU A 140 9.85 -5.82 13.76
CA GLU A 140 10.73 -6.22 14.85
C GLU A 140 11.94 -7.02 14.35
N ARG A 141 11.69 -8.04 13.49
CA ARG A 141 12.74 -8.92 12.99
C ARG A 141 13.75 -8.22 12.11
N PHE A 142 13.32 -7.21 11.37
CA PHE A 142 14.20 -6.47 10.46
C PHE A 142 14.63 -5.13 11.02
N ALA A 143 14.40 -4.89 12.32
CA ALA A 143 14.78 -3.67 13.04
C ALA A 143 14.20 -2.40 12.39
N ILE A 144 12.99 -2.47 11.85
CA ILE A 144 12.27 -1.32 11.31
C ILE A 144 11.33 -0.82 12.39
N SER A 145 11.37 0.49 12.67
CA SER A 145 10.52 1.10 13.70
C SER A 145 9.04 0.99 13.31
N ASN A 146 8.21 0.56 14.27
CA ASN A 146 6.76 0.54 14.11
C ASN A 146 6.05 1.31 15.23
N GLU A 147 6.78 2.14 15.96
CA GLU A 147 6.27 2.85 17.14
C GLU A 147 5.11 3.79 16.85
N HIS A 148 4.93 4.21 15.61
CA HIS A 148 3.86 5.10 15.18
C HIS A 148 2.66 4.39 14.58
N ARG A 149 2.60 3.06 14.66
CA ARG A 149 1.49 2.29 14.09
C ARG A 149 0.31 2.17 15.06
N THR A 150 -0.13 3.29 15.60
CA THR A 150 -1.31 3.36 16.48
C THR A 150 -2.61 3.38 15.69
N LEU A 151 -2.56 3.91 14.46
CA LEU A 151 -3.65 3.89 13.49
C LEU A 151 -3.13 3.13 12.27
N HIS A 152 -3.99 2.33 11.64
CA HIS A 152 -3.59 1.58 10.44
C HIS A 152 -3.55 2.49 9.21
N GLY A 153 -2.76 3.56 9.27
CA GLY A 153 -2.52 4.41 8.13
C GLY A 153 -1.51 3.78 7.18
N ALA A 154 -1.72 3.90 5.87
CA ALA A 154 -0.87 3.26 4.87
C ALA A 154 0.60 3.67 5.00
N LEU A 155 0.87 4.95 5.24
CA LEU A 155 2.25 5.42 5.40
C LEU A 155 2.93 4.80 6.62
N LEU A 156 2.19 4.65 7.73
CA LEU A 156 2.72 4.05 8.94
C LEU A 156 2.99 2.56 8.72
N ASP A 157 2.10 1.87 8.03
CA ASP A 157 2.28 0.45 7.71
C ASP A 157 3.46 0.21 6.78
N ALA A 158 3.78 1.16 5.90
CA ALA A 158 4.93 1.07 5.01
C ALA A 158 6.26 1.28 5.74
N GLN A 159 6.25 1.97 6.87
CA GLN A 159 7.43 2.14 7.68
C GLN A 159 7.82 0.86 8.40
#